data_2933068b1c140d6a857a1e37e0f06c79
#
_entry.id   2933068b1c140d6a857a1e37e0f06c79
#
_cell.length_a   1.000
_cell.length_b   1.000
_cell.length_c   1.000
_cell.angle_alpha   90.00
_cell.angle_beta   90.00
_cell.angle_gamma   90.00
#
_symmetry.space_group_name_H-M   'P 1'
#
loop_
_entity.id
_entity.type
_entity.pdbx_description
1 polymer ?
#
loop_
_entity_poly.entity_id
_entity_poly.type
_entity_poly.pdbx_seq_one_letter_code
_entity_poly.pdbx_strand_id
1 'polypeptide(L)'
;ELLWFLRGDTNVGWLHDNNIHIWDEWADENGDLGPVYGHQWRSWPDDDGGTIDQIAKVVEQIRTNPWSRRHIVSAWNVAEIDQMALPPCHTLFQFYVTPDDRGTPTWLSCQLYQRSGDTFLGVPFNIASYALLTHLVASVTGLKPLRFVHTLGDAHVYLNHLDQVHEQLKRKPRHRPTLTVNPNVRDIDGFELSDITLTGYDPYPALPAPIAV
;
A
#
# COMPACT_ATOMS: atom_id res chain seq x y z
N GLU A 1 0.78 -7.46 -4.72
CA GLU A 1 0.34 -6.13 -5.16
C GLU A 1 1.32 -5.05 -4.71
N LEU A 2 1.61 -4.85 -3.40
CA LEU A 2 2.49 -3.77 -2.93
C LEU A 2 3.88 -3.78 -3.60
N LEU A 3 4.52 -4.94 -3.72
CA LEU A 3 5.82 -5.05 -4.41
C LEU A 3 5.71 -4.65 -5.90
N TRP A 4 4.60 -4.94 -6.53
CA TRP A 4 4.30 -4.51 -7.89
C TRP A 4 4.18 -2.98 -8.00
N PHE A 5 3.50 -2.31 -7.07
CA PHE A 5 3.50 -0.84 -7.00
C PHE A 5 4.90 -0.27 -6.78
N LEU A 6 5.71 -0.87 -5.88
CA LEU A 6 7.07 -0.43 -5.61
C LEU A 6 8.01 -0.59 -6.82
N ARG A 7 7.73 -1.51 -7.73
CA ARG A 7 8.44 -1.66 -9.01
C ARG A 7 8.09 -0.57 -10.04
N GLY A 8 7.06 0.22 -9.78
CA GLY A 8 6.55 1.22 -10.72
C GLY A 8 5.76 0.61 -11.88
N ASP A 9 5.38 -0.66 -11.76
CA ASP A 9 4.71 -1.42 -12.80
C ASP A 9 3.22 -1.06 -12.88
N THR A 10 2.66 -1.10 -14.08
CA THR A 10 1.24 -0.84 -14.39
C THR A 10 0.60 -1.99 -15.14
N ASN A 11 1.39 -2.97 -15.60
CA ASN A 11 0.92 -4.13 -16.34
C ASN A 11 0.69 -5.32 -15.39
N VAL A 12 -0.45 -6.00 -15.55
CA VAL A 12 -0.85 -7.12 -14.69
C VAL A 12 -0.05 -8.41 -14.89
N GLY A 13 0.81 -8.48 -15.91
CA GLY A 13 1.58 -9.69 -16.23
C GLY A 13 2.38 -10.23 -15.04
N TRP A 14 3.09 -9.35 -14.32
CA TRP A 14 3.82 -9.77 -13.12
C TRP A 14 2.88 -10.28 -12.01
N LEU A 15 1.69 -9.70 -11.89
CA LEU A 15 0.68 -10.16 -10.92
C LEU A 15 0.19 -11.57 -11.29
N HIS A 16 -0.06 -11.84 -12.58
CA HIS A 16 -0.46 -13.15 -13.08
C HIS A 16 0.61 -14.21 -12.83
N ASP A 17 1.88 -13.90 -13.04
CA ASP A 17 3.01 -14.80 -12.73
C ASP A 17 3.05 -15.18 -11.24
N ASN A 18 2.46 -14.36 -10.37
CA ASN A 18 2.32 -14.61 -8.94
C ASN A 18 0.91 -15.06 -8.53
N ASN A 19 0.06 -15.45 -9.48
CA ASN A 19 -1.31 -15.91 -9.27
C ASN A 19 -2.19 -14.86 -8.54
N ILE A 20 -2.06 -13.58 -8.90
CA ILE A 20 -2.82 -12.46 -8.38
C ILE A 20 -3.68 -11.88 -9.51
N HIS A 21 -4.99 -11.83 -9.32
CA HIS A 21 -5.99 -11.49 -10.33
C HIS A 21 -6.91 -10.32 -9.94
N ILE A 22 -6.54 -9.57 -8.90
CA ILE A 22 -7.40 -8.51 -8.34
C ILE A 22 -7.52 -7.27 -9.22
N TRP A 23 -6.76 -7.18 -10.31
CA TRP A 23 -6.77 -6.07 -11.25
C TRP A 23 -7.30 -6.42 -12.64
N ASP A 24 -7.66 -7.69 -12.88
CA ASP A 24 -8.03 -8.19 -14.22
C ASP A 24 -9.23 -7.45 -14.84
N GLU A 25 -10.20 -7.02 -14.02
CA GLU A 25 -11.42 -6.35 -14.51
C GLU A 25 -11.16 -4.96 -15.09
N TRP A 26 -10.03 -4.32 -14.76
CA TRP A 26 -9.67 -2.97 -15.19
C TRP A 26 -8.57 -2.93 -16.24
N ALA A 27 -7.86 -4.04 -16.43
CA ALA A 27 -6.77 -4.10 -17.40
C ALA A 27 -7.30 -4.05 -18.83
N ASP A 28 -6.59 -3.36 -19.71
CA ASP A 28 -6.88 -3.35 -21.15
C ASP A 28 -6.51 -4.67 -21.82
N GLU A 29 -6.67 -4.74 -23.13
CA GLU A 29 -6.35 -5.94 -23.93
C GLU A 29 -4.87 -6.35 -23.89
N ASN A 30 -3.98 -5.43 -23.51
CA ASN A 30 -2.54 -5.66 -23.34
C ASN A 30 -2.16 -5.93 -21.88
N GLY A 31 -3.13 -5.91 -20.96
CA GLY A 31 -2.91 -6.07 -19.55
C GLY A 31 -2.43 -4.82 -18.83
N ASP A 32 -2.57 -3.64 -19.44
CA ASP A 32 -2.13 -2.37 -18.85
C ASP A 32 -3.29 -1.63 -18.15
N LEU A 33 -2.97 -0.90 -17.10
CA LEU A 33 -3.90 -0.13 -16.27
C LEU A 33 -3.74 1.39 -16.45
N GLY A 34 -2.82 1.82 -17.33
CA GLY A 34 -2.43 3.21 -17.43
C GLY A 34 -1.59 3.68 -16.24
N PRO A 35 -1.41 5.00 -16.06
CA PRO A 35 -0.47 5.56 -15.08
C PRO A 35 -1.00 5.48 -13.63
N VAL A 36 -1.39 4.26 -13.17
CA VAL A 36 -1.90 4.01 -11.81
C VAL A 36 -0.79 4.06 -10.74
N TYR A 37 -1.08 3.68 -9.53
CA TYR A 37 -0.25 3.78 -8.31
C TYR A 37 1.26 3.63 -8.50
N GLY A 38 1.72 2.54 -9.13
CA GLY A 38 3.14 2.27 -9.34
C GLY A 38 3.81 3.37 -10.15
N HIS A 39 3.20 3.77 -11.26
CA HIS A 39 3.68 4.87 -12.09
C HIS A 39 3.76 6.18 -11.29
N GLN A 40 2.69 6.56 -10.59
CA GLN A 40 2.66 7.79 -9.83
C GLN A 40 3.71 7.81 -8.70
N TRP A 41 3.93 6.70 -8.04
CA TRP A 41 4.90 6.60 -6.94
C TRP A 41 6.35 6.66 -7.42
N ARG A 42 6.64 6.10 -8.59
CA ARG A 42 8.01 5.87 -9.07
C ARG A 42 8.43 6.75 -10.26
N SER A 43 7.46 7.28 -10.99
CA SER A 43 7.71 7.98 -12.26
C SER A 43 6.75 9.16 -12.45
N TRP A 44 6.45 9.91 -11.39
CA TRP A 44 5.62 11.10 -11.49
C TRP A 44 6.23 12.08 -12.50
N PRO A 45 5.47 12.51 -13.54
CA PRO A 45 6.00 13.46 -14.53
C PRO A 45 6.44 14.78 -13.91
N ASP A 46 7.58 15.32 -14.37
CA ASP A 46 8.02 16.66 -14.01
C ASP A 46 7.88 17.66 -15.18
N ASP A 47 8.05 18.95 -14.89
CA ASP A 47 7.87 20.04 -15.86
C ASP A 47 8.94 20.05 -16.97
N ASP A 48 10.08 19.37 -16.76
CA ASP A 48 11.22 19.32 -17.68
C ASP A 48 11.18 18.07 -18.59
N GLY A 49 10.13 17.27 -18.52
CA GLY A 49 9.96 16.01 -19.27
C GLY A 49 10.73 14.83 -18.67
N GLY A 50 11.18 14.96 -17.44
CA GLY A 50 11.73 13.89 -16.62
C GLY A 50 10.68 13.28 -15.70
N THR A 51 11.14 12.54 -14.69
CA THR A 51 10.26 11.91 -13.71
C THR A 51 10.76 12.05 -12.28
N ILE A 52 9.85 12.05 -11.35
CA ILE A 52 10.09 12.11 -9.91
C ILE A 52 9.77 10.75 -9.27
N ASP A 53 10.78 10.10 -8.71
CA ASP A 53 10.59 8.94 -7.85
C ASP A 53 10.24 9.40 -6.42
N GLN A 54 8.96 9.38 -6.09
CA GLN A 54 8.45 9.82 -4.79
C GLN A 54 8.88 8.84 -3.66
N ILE A 55 8.96 7.54 -3.94
CA ILE A 55 9.38 6.53 -2.95
C ILE A 55 10.85 6.69 -2.59
N ALA A 56 11.73 6.80 -3.57
CA ALA A 56 13.15 7.05 -3.32
C ALA A 56 13.36 8.37 -2.55
N LYS A 57 12.66 9.43 -2.96
CA LYS A 57 12.72 10.73 -2.27
C LYS A 57 12.25 10.65 -0.82
N VAL A 58 11.14 9.99 -0.53
CA VAL A 58 10.62 9.92 0.84
C VAL A 58 11.52 9.08 1.74
N VAL A 59 12.08 7.98 1.24
CA VAL A 59 13.05 7.15 1.97
C VAL A 59 14.30 7.96 2.31
N GLU A 60 14.85 8.68 1.34
CA GLU A 60 16.02 9.53 1.55
C GLU A 60 15.72 10.70 2.51
N GLN A 61 14.56 11.34 2.41
CA GLN A 61 14.14 12.38 3.34
C GLN A 61 14.00 11.87 4.78
N ILE A 62 13.47 10.66 4.98
CA ILE A 62 13.37 10.06 6.31
C ILE A 62 14.76 9.82 6.90
N ARG A 63 15.74 9.38 6.10
CA ARG A 63 17.13 9.18 6.53
C ARG A 63 17.85 10.47 6.89
N THR A 64 17.72 11.50 6.06
CA THR A 64 18.51 12.74 6.16
C THR A 64 17.83 13.84 6.97
N ASN A 65 16.51 13.87 7.00
CA ASN A 65 15.70 14.84 7.74
C ASN A 65 14.45 14.20 8.35
N PRO A 66 14.60 13.32 9.35
CA PRO A 66 13.49 12.54 9.93
C PRO A 66 12.38 13.41 10.53
N TRP A 67 12.67 14.66 10.90
CA TRP A 67 11.70 15.59 11.49
C TRP A 67 10.89 16.38 10.47
N SER A 68 11.11 16.15 9.18
CA SER A 68 10.31 16.79 8.15
C SER A 68 8.83 16.38 8.25
N ARG A 69 7.96 17.33 7.95
CA ARG A 69 6.51 17.09 7.84
C ARG A 69 6.07 16.92 6.39
N ARG A 70 7.04 16.66 5.49
CA ARG A 70 6.85 16.55 4.04
C ARG A 70 7.11 15.14 3.50
N HIS A 71 7.10 14.14 4.37
CA HIS A 71 7.24 12.73 3.97
C HIS A 71 5.92 12.24 3.36
N ILE A 72 5.57 12.77 2.20
CA ILE A 72 4.29 12.52 1.51
C ILE A 72 4.56 11.86 0.17
N VAL A 73 3.72 10.89 -0.18
CA VAL A 73 3.62 10.26 -1.50
C VAL A 73 2.17 10.39 -1.96
N SER A 74 1.96 10.90 -3.17
CA SER A 74 0.65 11.08 -3.79
C SER A 74 0.50 10.17 -5.00
N ALA A 75 -0.66 9.54 -5.12
CA ALA A 75 -1.08 8.84 -6.34
C ALA A 75 -2.10 9.65 -7.15
N TRP A 76 -2.66 10.73 -6.56
CA TRP A 76 -3.67 11.54 -7.20
C TRP A 76 -3.04 12.60 -8.09
N ASN A 77 -2.84 12.28 -9.35
CA ASN A 77 -2.31 13.19 -10.36
C ASN A 77 -3.44 13.70 -11.25
N VAL A 78 -3.85 14.95 -11.03
CA VAL A 78 -4.99 15.56 -11.75
C VAL A 78 -4.76 15.62 -13.26
N ALA A 79 -3.51 15.71 -13.71
CA ALA A 79 -3.19 15.78 -15.15
C ALA A 79 -3.31 14.43 -15.87
N GLU A 80 -3.26 13.31 -15.13
CA GLU A 80 -3.26 11.96 -15.70
C GLU A 80 -4.44 11.10 -15.24
N ILE A 81 -5.32 11.63 -14.38
CA ILE A 81 -6.40 10.86 -13.76
C ILE A 81 -7.33 10.19 -14.79
N ASP A 82 -7.58 10.86 -15.91
CA ASP A 82 -8.48 10.39 -16.98
C ASP A 82 -7.81 9.31 -17.87
N GLN A 83 -6.51 9.05 -17.68
CA GLN A 83 -5.76 8.02 -18.37
C GLN A 83 -5.65 6.73 -17.55
N MET A 84 -6.07 6.77 -16.30
CA MET A 84 -6.03 5.63 -15.39
C MET A 84 -7.25 4.74 -15.57
N ALA A 85 -7.05 3.44 -15.65
CA ALA A 85 -8.15 2.46 -15.72
C ALA A 85 -9.06 2.56 -14.48
N LEU A 86 -8.49 2.91 -13.32
CA LEU A 86 -9.21 3.19 -12.08
C LEU A 86 -8.53 4.34 -11.33
N PRO A 87 -9.22 5.49 -11.13
CA PRO A 87 -8.70 6.58 -10.31
C PRO A 87 -8.34 6.12 -8.89
N PRO A 88 -7.17 6.52 -8.34
CA PRO A 88 -6.66 5.99 -7.08
C PRO A 88 -7.63 6.16 -5.91
N CYS A 89 -8.04 5.08 -5.28
CA CYS A 89 -8.82 5.09 -4.04
C CYS A 89 -7.95 5.54 -2.86
N HIS A 90 -6.77 4.96 -2.68
CA HIS A 90 -5.77 5.43 -1.71
C HIS A 90 -4.91 6.52 -2.34
N THR A 91 -5.33 7.77 -2.11
CA THR A 91 -4.88 8.96 -2.86
C THR A 91 -3.53 9.47 -2.44
N LEU A 92 -3.24 9.46 -1.15
CA LEU A 92 -1.95 9.89 -0.59
C LEU A 92 -1.67 9.20 0.74
N PHE A 93 -0.40 9.06 1.05
CA PHE A 93 0.04 8.67 2.39
C PHE A 93 1.19 9.54 2.88
N GLN A 94 1.35 9.60 4.20
CA GLN A 94 2.38 10.39 4.87
C GLN A 94 3.06 9.54 5.92
N PHE A 95 4.38 9.61 5.97
CA PHE A 95 5.14 9.06 7.10
C PHE A 95 5.41 10.11 8.17
N TYR A 96 5.52 9.66 9.41
CA TYR A 96 5.87 10.46 10.55
C TYR A 96 6.85 9.71 11.44
N VAL A 97 7.97 10.37 11.79
CA VAL A 97 8.99 9.82 12.67
C VAL A 97 8.78 10.31 14.09
N THR A 98 8.77 9.39 15.04
CA THR A 98 8.67 9.69 16.48
C THR A 98 9.98 9.35 17.16
N PRO A 99 10.50 10.23 18.05
CA PRO A 99 11.71 9.97 18.82
C PRO A 99 11.48 8.94 19.94
N ASP A 100 12.59 8.41 20.47
CA ASP A 100 12.65 7.80 21.80
C ASP A 100 12.74 8.87 22.91
N ASP A 101 12.83 8.43 24.15
CA ASP A 101 12.92 9.31 25.32
C ASP A 101 14.21 10.19 25.35
N ARG A 102 15.19 9.88 24.50
CA ARG A 102 16.45 10.62 24.33
C ARG A 102 16.43 11.59 23.17
N GLY A 103 15.31 11.66 22.44
CA GLY A 103 15.16 12.49 21.25
C GLY A 103 15.74 11.88 19.97
N THR A 104 16.10 10.58 19.98
CA THR A 104 16.64 9.89 18.80
C THR A 104 15.50 9.45 17.88
N PRO A 105 15.57 9.67 16.55
CA PRO A 105 14.61 9.13 15.60
C PRO A 105 14.53 7.60 15.72
N THR A 106 13.37 7.06 16.05
CA THR A 106 13.25 5.63 16.42
C THR A 106 12.06 4.96 15.78
N TRP A 107 10.92 5.63 15.71
CA TRP A 107 9.68 5.00 15.32
C TRP A 107 9.10 5.62 14.06
N LEU A 108 8.57 4.78 13.15
CA LEU A 108 7.91 5.22 11.93
C LEU A 108 6.42 4.90 12.00
N SER A 109 5.59 5.89 11.73
CA SER A 109 4.15 5.74 11.53
C SER A 109 3.79 6.12 10.10
N CYS A 110 2.73 5.52 9.57
CA CYS A 110 2.15 5.87 8.27
C CYS A 110 0.69 6.27 8.46
N GLN A 111 0.27 7.35 7.81
CA GLN A 111 -1.13 7.72 7.66
C GLN A 111 -1.51 7.65 6.19
N LEU A 112 -2.61 6.95 5.89
CA LEU A 112 -3.22 6.87 4.58
C LEU A 112 -4.52 7.68 4.57
N TYR A 113 -4.73 8.51 3.54
CA TYR A 113 -6.05 8.98 3.15
C TYR A 113 -6.55 8.19 1.94
N GLN A 114 -7.64 7.47 2.14
CA GLN A 114 -8.35 6.73 1.11
C GLN A 114 -9.69 7.38 0.83
N ARG A 115 -9.90 7.89 -0.39
CA ARG A 115 -11.13 8.64 -0.75
C ARG A 115 -12.38 7.76 -0.79
N SER A 116 -12.21 6.48 -1.16
CA SER A 116 -13.29 5.51 -1.34
C SER A 116 -12.82 4.16 -0.85
N GLY A 117 -13.59 3.51 0.01
CA GLY A 117 -13.24 2.26 0.65
C GLY A 117 -14.39 1.26 0.66
N ASP A 118 -14.33 0.23 -0.21
CA ASP A 118 -15.11 -0.99 -0.03
C ASP A 118 -14.65 -1.69 1.25
N THR A 119 -15.45 -1.57 2.28
CA THR A 119 -15.08 -1.99 3.64
C THR A 119 -14.96 -3.52 3.75
N PHE A 120 -15.62 -4.26 2.88
CA PHE A 120 -15.58 -5.72 2.91
C PHE A 120 -14.41 -6.30 2.10
N LEU A 121 -14.28 -5.96 0.82
CA LEU A 121 -13.22 -6.52 -0.05
C LEU A 121 -11.94 -5.67 -0.04
N GLY A 122 -12.03 -4.36 -0.30
CA GLY A 122 -10.86 -3.52 -0.56
C GLY A 122 -10.08 -3.13 0.69
N VAL A 123 -10.75 -2.61 1.70
CA VAL A 123 -10.11 -2.05 2.92
C VAL A 123 -9.18 -3.04 3.63
N PRO A 124 -9.49 -4.35 3.80
CA PRO A 124 -8.56 -5.30 4.40
C PRO A 124 -7.23 -5.43 3.65
N PHE A 125 -7.25 -5.45 2.32
CA PHE A 125 -6.03 -5.47 1.49
C PHE A 125 -5.25 -4.16 1.62
N ASN A 126 -5.93 -3.02 1.63
CA ASN A 126 -5.28 -1.72 1.79
C ASN A 126 -4.59 -1.61 3.15
N ILE A 127 -5.24 -2.07 4.24
CA ILE A 127 -4.62 -2.13 5.57
C ILE A 127 -3.36 -2.99 5.54
N ALA A 128 -3.42 -4.19 4.97
CA ALA A 128 -2.28 -5.10 4.90
C ALA A 128 -1.12 -4.48 4.09
N SER A 129 -1.42 -3.89 2.93
CA SER A 129 -0.43 -3.25 2.05
C SER A 129 0.30 -2.09 2.73
N TYR A 130 -0.42 -1.16 3.35
CA TYR A 130 0.22 0.00 3.99
C TYR A 130 0.87 -0.32 5.34
N ALA A 131 0.37 -1.33 6.07
CA ALA A 131 1.08 -1.87 7.22
C ALA A 131 2.43 -2.49 6.79
N LEU A 132 2.43 -3.31 5.74
CA LEU A 132 3.64 -3.87 5.16
C LEU A 132 4.59 -2.77 4.67
N LEU A 133 4.10 -1.79 3.90
CA LEU A 133 4.89 -0.65 3.43
C LEU A 133 5.59 0.07 4.60
N THR A 134 4.87 0.25 5.72
CA THR A 134 5.45 0.87 6.92
C THR A 134 6.61 0.04 7.47
N HIS A 135 6.50 -1.29 7.48
CA HIS A 135 7.59 -2.19 7.88
C HIS A 135 8.79 -2.14 6.93
N LEU A 136 8.55 -2.14 5.61
CA LEU A 136 9.60 -2.08 4.60
C LEU A 136 10.40 -0.77 4.70
N VAL A 137 9.69 0.37 4.74
CA VAL A 137 10.34 1.69 4.86
C VAL A 137 11.07 1.82 6.21
N ALA A 138 10.48 1.36 7.30
CA ALA A 138 11.16 1.37 8.61
C ALA A 138 12.45 0.54 8.55
N SER A 139 12.44 -0.65 7.94
CA SER A 139 13.61 -1.52 7.81
C SER A 139 14.76 -0.81 7.07
N VAL A 140 14.50 -0.24 5.89
CA VAL A 140 15.54 0.39 5.08
C VAL A 140 16.02 1.73 5.63
N THR A 141 15.23 2.39 6.49
CA THR A 141 15.62 3.66 7.14
C THR A 141 16.20 3.47 8.55
N GLY A 142 16.31 2.24 9.02
CA GLY A 142 16.83 1.93 10.36
C GLY A 142 15.87 2.28 11.50
N LEU A 143 14.60 2.49 11.21
CA LEU A 143 13.54 2.79 12.17
C LEU A 143 12.73 1.53 12.53
N LYS A 144 11.83 1.67 13.50
CA LYS A 144 10.90 0.61 13.92
C LYS A 144 9.48 1.01 13.55
N PRO A 145 8.66 0.11 12.99
CA PRO A 145 7.27 0.43 12.69
C PRO A 145 6.48 0.66 13.98
N LEU A 146 5.60 1.69 13.98
CA LEU A 146 4.82 2.05 15.17
C LEU A 146 3.31 1.96 14.90
N ARG A 147 2.79 2.77 13.99
CA ARG A 147 1.34 2.87 13.75
C ARG A 147 1.05 2.99 12.26
N PHE A 148 -0.05 2.38 11.89
CA PHE A 148 -0.76 2.70 10.66
C PHE A 148 -2.09 3.39 11.02
N VAL A 149 -2.30 4.58 10.50
CA VAL A 149 -3.52 5.36 10.67
C VAL A 149 -4.24 5.41 9.32
N HIS A 150 -5.45 4.90 9.27
CA HIS A 150 -6.23 4.83 8.04
C HIS A 150 -7.43 5.78 8.12
N THR A 151 -7.45 6.80 7.29
CA THR A 151 -8.55 7.75 7.16
C THR A 151 -9.31 7.44 5.88
N LEU A 152 -10.60 7.16 6.02
CA LEU A 152 -11.52 6.89 4.92
C LEU A 152 -12.39 8.11 4.64
N GLY A 153 -12.54 8.49 3.39
CA GLY A 153 -13.51 9.48 2.93
C GLY A 153 -14.90 8.85 2.88
N ASP A 154 -15.20 8.15 1.80
CA ASP A 154 -16.42 7.36 1.65
C ASP A 154 -16.14 5.89 2.03
N ALA A 155 -16.57 5.48 3.21
CA ALA A 155 -16.49 4.10 3.67
C ALA A 155 -17.87 3.43 3.48
N HIS A 156 -17.92 2.43 2.62
CA HIS A 156 -19.18 1.79 2.24
C HIS A 156 -19.11 0.27 2.27
N VAL A 157 -20.28 -0.35 2.29
CA VAL A 157 -20.51 -1.79 2.10
C VAL A 157 -21.51 -1.94 0.96
N TYR A 158 -21.16 -2.71 -0.06
CA TYR A 158 -22.06 -3.02 -1.14
C TYR A 158 -23.22 -3.93 -0.70
N LEU A 159 -24.41 -3.71 -1.23
CA LEU A 159 -25.61 -4.48 -0.84
C LEU A 159 -25.47 -5.98 -1.15
N ASN A 160 -24.75 -6.33 -2.21
CA ASN A 160 -24.48 -7.71 -2.61
C ASN A 160 -23.40 -8.41 -1.74
N HIS A 161 -22.82 -7.70 -0.76
CA HIS A 161 -21.86 -8.25 0.21
C HIS A 161 -22.47 -8.48 1.61
N LEU A 162 -23.75 -8.16 1.82
CA LEU A 162 -24.36 -8.19 3.16
C LEU A 162 -24.35 -9.58 3.80
N ASP A 163 -24.54 -10.64 3.03
CA ASP A 163 -24.50 -12.01 3.56
C ASP A 163 -23.11 -12.38 4.07
N GLN A 164 -22.06 -12.02 3.31
CA GLN A 164 -20.67 -12.22 3.70
C GLN A 164 -20.30 -11.40 4.94
N VAL A 165 -20.74 -10.15 5.00
CA VAL A 165 -20.55 -9.28 6.18
C VAL A 165 -21.21 -9.86 7.41
N HIS A 166 -22.46 -10.31 7.30
CA HIS A 166 -23.17 -10.97 8.41
C HIS A 166 -22.45 -12.23 8.88
N GLU A 167 -21.89 -13.02 7.96
CA GLU A 167 -21.10 -14.20 8.31
C GLU A 167 -19.78 -13.80 8.99
N GLN A 168 -19.09 -12.79 8.51
CA GLN A 168 -17.85 -12.30 9.10
C GLN A 168 -18.06 -11.77 10.52
N LEU A 169 -19.15 -11.06 10.79
CA LEU A 169 -19.47 -10.54 12.11
C LEU A 169 -19.72 -11.63 13.17
N LYS A 170 -20.06 -12.85 12.76
CA LYS A 170 -20.17 -14.00 13.67
C LYS A 170 -18.84 -14.60 14.08
N ARG A 171 -17.78 -14.34 13.29
CA ARG A 171 -16.44 -14.92 13.51
C ARG A 171 -15.72 -14.20 14.64
N LYS A 172 -15.15 -14.97 15.55
CA LYS A 172 -14.34 -14.42 16.65
C LYS A 172 -12.95 -14.09 16.12
N PRO A 173 -12.38 -12.93 16.48
CA PRO A 173 -10.97 -12.62 16.12
C PRO A 173 -10.03 -13.74 16.58
N ARG A 174 -9.13 -14.16 15.69
CA ARG A 174 -8.08 -15.14 15.99
C ARG A 174 -6.82 -14.45 16.52
N HIS A 175 -5.85 -15.25 16.90
CA HIS A 175 -4.54 -14.73 17.29
C HIS A 175 -3.92 -13.92 16.14
N ARG A 176 -3.28 -12.80 16.46
CA ARG A 176 -2.64 -11.95 15.45
C ARG A 176 -1.36 -12.62 14.95
N PRO A 177 -1.11 -12.64 13.63
CA PRO A 177 0.16 -13.11 13.10
C PRO A 177 1.29 -12.13 13.40
N THR A 178 2.52 -12.61 13.27
CA THR A 178 3.72 -11.79 13.35
C THR A 178 4.33 -11.64 11.96
N LEU A 179 4.58 -10.40 11.55
CA LEU A 179 5.29 -10.08 10.32
C LEU A 179 6.78 -9.93 10.62
N THR A 180 7.61 -10.60 9.82
CA THR A 180 9.07 -10.44 9.82
C THR A 180 9.53 -10.06 8.43
N VAL A 181 10.42 -9.08 8.35
CA VAL A 181 11.05 -8.60 7.11
C VAL A 181 12.53 -8.90 7.19
N ASN A 182 13.15 -9.35 6.10
CA ASN A 182 14.60 -9.64 6.03
C ASN A 182 15.41 -8.36 6.35
N PRO A 183 16.15 -8.33 7.46
CA PRO A 183 16.88 -7.14 7.87
C PRO A 183 18.14 -6.86 7.04
N ASN A 184 18.52 -7.77 6.15
CA ASN A 184 19.69 -7.61 5.27
C ASN A 184 19.38 -6.78 4.02
N VAL A 185 18.12 -6.65 3.64
CA VAL A 185 17.69 -5.77 2.56
C VAL A 185 17.83 -4.32 3.01
N ARG A 186 18.60 -3.54 2.27
CA ARG A 186 18.97 -2.14 2.60
C ARG A 186 18.34 -1.12 1.66
N ASP A 187 17.78 -1.58 0.57
CA ASP A 187 17.13 -0.75 -0.44
C ASP A 187 15.66 -1.15 -0.56
N ILE A 188 14.79 -0.16 -0.73
CA ILE A 188 13.35 -0.40 -0.88
C ILE A 188 13.05 -1.23 -2.14
N ASP A 189 13.88 -1.11 -3.16
CA ASP A 189 13.74 -1.81 -4.43
C ASP A 189 14.30 -3.24 -4.39
N GLY A 190 15.01 -3.59 -3.33
CA GLY A 190 15.61 -4.91 -3.15
C GLY A 190 14.71 -5.95 -2.50
N PHE A 191 13.49 -5.60 -2.11
CA PHE A 191 12.59 -6.56 -1.47
C PHE A 191 11.91 -7.49 -2.47
N GLU A 192 11.98 -8.77 -2.16
CA GLU A 192 11.25 -9.83 -2.83
C GLU A 192 10.22 -10.46 -1.89
N LEU A 193 9.30 -11.26 -2.44
CA LEU A 193 8.27 -11.93 -1.63
C LEU A 193 8.89 -12.86 -0.58
N SER A 194 10.03 -13.49 -0.88
CA SER A 194 10.80 -14.35 0.02
C SER A 194 11.39 -13.63 1.24
N ASP A 195 11.52 -12.29 1.19
CA ASP A 195 12.02 -11.47 2.29
C ASP A 195 10.95 -11.14 3.34
N ILE A 196 9.70 -11.53 3.09
CA ILE A 196 8.54 -11.21 3.90
C ILE A 196 7.94 -12.51 4.44
N THR A 197 7.95 -12.66 5.76
CA THR A 197 7.42 -13.86 6.42
C THR A 197 6.29 -13.50 7.37
N LEU A 198 5.15 -14.17 7.22
CA LEU A 198 4.01 -14.06 8.10
C LEU A 198 3.87 -15.34 8.92
N THR A 199 4.16 -15.26 10.22
CA THR A 199 4.13 -16.41 11.13
C THR A 199 2.87 -16.41 11.97
N GLY A 200 2.25 -17.60 12.13
CA GLY A 200 1.05 -17.77 12.95
C GLY A 200 -0.22 -17.20 12.31
N TYR A 201 -0.23 -17.01 10.98
CA TYR A 201 -1.44 -16.62 10.27
C TYR A 201 -2.35 -17.83 10.11
N ASP A 202 -3.46 -17.83 10.85
CA ASP A 202 -4.48 -18.89 10.88
C ASP A 202 -5.86 -18.27 10.59
N PRO A 203 -6.19 -17.97 9.33
CA PRO A 203 -7.45 -17.34 8.97
C PRO A 203 -8.62 -18.33 9.00
N TYR A 204 -9.84 -17.80 9.10
CA TYR A 204 -11.04 -18.55 8.73
C TYR A 204 -11.07 -18.81 7.21
N PRO A 205 -11.87 -19.76 6.73
CA PRO A 205 -12.09 -19.94 5.29
C PRO A 205 -12.50 -18.63 4.62
N ALA A 206 -12.07 -18.45 3.37
CA ALA A 206 -12.40 -17.27 2.59
C ALA A 206 -13.93 -17.06 2.50
N LEU A 207 -14.36 -15.81 2.40
CA LEU A 207 -15.71 -15.39 2.10
C LEU A 207 -15.71 -14.71 0.74
N PRO A 208 -15.83 -15.47 -0.36
CA PRO A 208 -15.83 -14.90 -1.69
C PRO A 208 -17.04 -13.98 -1.89
N ALA A 209 -16.79 -12.84 -2.52
CA ALA A 209 -17.82 -11.90 -2.95
C ALA A 209 -17.49 -11.38 -4.35
N PRO A 210 -18.50 -11.05 -5.17
CA PRO A 210 -18.25 -10.44 -6.46
C PRO A 210 -17.68 -9.02 -6.29
N ILE A 211 -16.82 -8.61 -7.21
CA ILE A 211 -16.41 -7.21 -7.28
C ILE A 211 -17.64 -6.37 -7.61
N ALA A 212 -17.77 -5.22 -6.96
CA ALA A 212 -18.84 -4.28 -7.17
C ALA A 212 -18.27 -2.86 -7.40
N VAL A 213 -18.89 -2.12 -8.30
CA VAL A 213 -18.57 -0.74 -8.69
C VAL A 213 -19.82 0.11 -8.73
#